data_6fa95956592e6544cccdf113fa2f2751
#
_entry.id   6fa95956592e6544cccdf113fa2f2751
#
_cell.length_a   1.000
_cell.length_b   1.000
_cell.length_c   1.000
_cell.angle_alpha   90.00
_cell.angle_beta   90.00
_cell.angle_gamma   90.00
#
_symmetry.space_group_name_H-M   'P 1'
#
loop_
_entity.id
_entity.type
_entity.pdbx_description
1 polymer ?
#
loop_
_entity_poly.entity_id
_entity_poly.type
_entity_poly.pdbx_seq_one_letter_code
_entity_poly.pdbx_strand_id
1 'polypeptide(L)'
;PGLARTIIGALLNAIYNRNGEVTGPTLFLLDEVARLGYLRILETARDAGRKYGISLVLLFQSIGQMREAYGGRDASSKWFESASWVSFAAINDPNTADYISRRCGNTTVELDQLSRSSQMSGSSRTRSKHLTARPLILPEEVLLMRGDEQIIFTAGNAPLRCGRAIWFRRA
;
A
#
# COMPACT_ATOMS: atom_id res chain seq x y z
N PRO A 1 11.32 -22.86 4.67
CA PRO A 1 10.18 -22.48 3.81
C PRO A 1 9.32 -23.68 3.41
N GLY A 2 9.88 -24.86 3.10
CA GLY A 2 9.12 -26.02 2.60
C GLY A 2 7.96 -26.45 3.51
N LEU A 3 8.21 -26.68 4.78
CA LEU A 3 7.18 -27.11 5.74
C LEU A 3 6.03 -26.11 5.84
N ALA A 4 6.32 -24.80 5.95
CA ALA A 4 5.28 -23.78 6.01
C ALA A 4 4.42 -23.76 4.73
N ARG A 5 5.02 -23.88 3.56
CA ARG A 5 4.31 -24.01 2.27
C ARG A 5 3.38 -25.22 2.25
N THR A 6 3.86 -26.37 2.74
CA THR A 6 3.06 -27.59 2.82
C THR A 6 1.88 -27.44 3.76
N ILE A 7 2.08 -26.85 4.95
CA ILE A 7 1.01 -26.63 5.93
C ILE A 7 -0.05 -25.68 5.38
N ILE A 8 0.35 -24.52 4.85
CA ILE A 8 -0.56 -23.54 4.25
C ILE A 8 -1.33 -24.17 3.09
N GLY A 9 -0.64 -24.89 2.22
CA GLY A 9 -1.25 -25.60 1.10
C GLY A 9 -2.26 -26.65 1.54
N ALA A 10 -1.93 -27.45 2.54
CA ALA A 10 -2.84 -28.46 3.07
C ALA A 10 -4.09 -27.87 3.70
N LEU A 11 -3.95 -26.78 4.50
CA LEU A 11 -5.07 -26.08 5.12
C LEU A 11 -6.01 -25.45 4.08
N LEU A 12 -5.46 -24.75 3.08
CA LEU A 12 -6.26 -24.16 2.01
C LEU A 12 -6.96 -25.24 1.17
N ASN A 13 -6.28 -26.33 0.80
CA ASN A 13 -6.89 -27.45 0.09
C ASN A 13 -7.98 -28.13 0.91
N ALA A 14 -7.81 -28.30 2.22
CA ALA A 14 -8.83 -28.85 3.09
C ALA A 14 -10.12 -28.02 3.08
N ILE A 15 -10.00 -26.69 3.01
CA ILE A 15 -11.15 -25.78 2.91
C ILE A 15 -11.82 -25.91 1.53
N TYR A 16 -11.03 -25.94 0.43
CA TYR A 16 -11.56 -26.05 -0.93
C TYR A 16 -12.30 -27.38 -1.16
N ASN A 17 -11.80 -28.47 -0.58
CA ASN A 17 -12.38 -29.79 -0.73
C ASN A 17 -13.69 -30.02 0.06
N ARG A 18 -14.14 -29.04 0.85
CA ARG A 18 -15.43 -29.09 1.56
C ARG A 18 -16.65 -28.78 0.67
N ASN A 19 -16.52 -28.83 -0.65
CA ASN A 19 -17.61 -28.62 -1.63
C ASN A 19 -18.46 -27.36 -1.41
N GLY A 20 -17.85 -26.30 -0.84
CA GLY A 20 -18.53 -25.03 -0.58
C GLY A 20 -19.32 -24.96 0.73
N GLU A 21 -19.28 -25.98 1.57
CA GLU A 21 -19.77 -25.88 2.94
C GLU A 21 -18.87 -24.94 3.75
N VAL A 22 -19.30 -23.68 3.88
CA VAL A 22 -18.62 -22.68 4.70
C VAL A 22 -19.08 -22.84 6.14
N THR A 23 -18.24 -23.46 6.97
CA THR A 23 -18.52 -23.64 8.40
C THR A 23 -18.25 -22.38 9.23
N GLY A 24 -17.67 -21.33 8.61
CA GLY A 24 -17.36 -20.04 9.24
C GLY A 24 -16.21 -19.31 8.53
N PRO A 25 -15.95 -18.04 8.87
CA PRO A 25 -14.85 -17.28 8.31
C PRO A 25 -13.51 -17.84 8.79
N THR A 26 -12.56 -18.02 7.87
CA THR A 26 -11.21 -18.46 8.16
C THR A 26 -10.23 -17.35 7.80
N LEU A 27 -9.43 -16.87 8.76
CA LEU A 27 -8.40 -15.88 8.57
C LEU A 27 -7.02 -16.53 8.43
N PHE A 28 -6.35 -16.27 7.32
CA PHE A 28 -4.93 -16.55 7.16
C PHE A 28 -4.14 -15.26 7.36
N LEU A 29 -3.49 -15.14 8.50
CA LEU A 29 -2.55 -14.07 8.80
C LEU A 29 -1.14 -14.58 8.54
N LEU A 30 -0.53 -14.16 7.45
CA LEU A 30 0.78 -14.60 7.02
C LEU A 30 1.78 -13.46 7.12
N ASP A 31 2.73 -13.61 8.03
CA ASP A 31 3.86 -12.70 8.17
C ASP A 31 5.01 -13.15 7.27
N GLU A 32 5.81 -12.19 6.80
CA GLU A 32 6.96 -12.42 5.90
C GLU A 32 6.65 -13.32 4.69
N VAL A 33 5.53 -13.06 4.02
CA VAL A 33 5.03 -13.90 2.90
C VAL A 33 6.08 -14.08 1.79
N ALA A 34 6.94 -13.09 1.56
CA ALA A 34 8.00 -13.15 0.58
C ALA A 34 8.95 -14.36 0.80
N ARG A 35 9.17 -14.78 2.06
CA ARG A 35 9.99 -15.94 2.40
C ARG A 35 9.39 -17.28 1.95
N LEU A 36 8.09 -17.30 1.68
CA LEU A 36 7.44 -18.48 1.10
C LEU A 36 7.74 -18.61 -0.39
N GLY A 37 8.21 -17.54 -1.06
CA GLY A 37 8.35 -17.46 -2.49
C GLY A 37 7.00 -17.57 -3.21
N TYR A 38 7.05 -17.85 -4.51
CA TYR A 38 5.82 -18.03 -5.28
C TYR A 38 5.00 -19.22 -4.77
N LEU A 39 3.75 -18.98 -4.42
CA LEU A 39 2.82 -19.99 -3.92
C LEU A 39 1.46 -19.83 -4.61
N ARG A 40 1.24 -20.62 -5.67
CA ARG A 40 0.05 -20.55 -6.53
C ARG A 40 -1.27 -20.64 -5.76
N ILE A 41 -1.30 -21.46 -4.70
CA ILE A 41 -2.53 -21.64 -3.91
C ILE A 41 -2.96 -20.35 -3.19
N LEU A 42 -2.03 -19.44 -2.88
CA LEU A 42 -2.38 -18.11 -2.35
C LEU A 42 -3.02 -17.23 -3.42
N GLU A 43 -2.60 -17.33 -4.68
CA GLU A 43 -3.29 -16.64 -5.77
C GLU A 43 -4.71 -17.16 -5.95
N THR A 44 -4.90 -18.48 -5.88
CA THR A 44 -6.24 -19.09 -5.87
C THR A 44 -7.08 -18.56 -4.69
N ALA A 45 -6.48 -18.43 -3.51
CA ALA A 45 -7.16 -17.90 -2.33
C ALA A 45 -7.50 -16.41 -2.47
N ARG A 46 -6.62 -15.61 -3.13
CA ARG A 46 -6.92 -14.22 -3.48
C ARG A 46 -8.12 -14.12 -4.40
N ASP A 47 -8.16 -14.92 -5.46
CA ASP A 47 -9.14 -14.81 -6.53
C ASP A 47 -10.51 -15.42 -6.15
N ALA A 48 -10.50 -16.53 -5.41
CA ALA A 48 -11.71 -17.31 -5.10
C ALA A 48 -11.99 -17.49 -3.61
N GLY A 49 -11.10 -17.06 -2.72
CA GLY A 49 -11.18 -17.35 -1.28
C GLY A 49 -12.45 -16.85 -0.63
N ARG A 50 -12.98 -15.69 -1.08
CA ARG A 50 -14.24 -15.13 -0.56
C ARG A 50 -15.40 -16.12 -0.63
N LYS A 51 -15.50 -16.91 -1.70
CA LYS A 51 -16.53 -17.95 -1.88
C LYS A 51 -16.45 -19.03 -0.79
N TYR A 52 -15.26 -19.26 -0.26
CA TYR A 52 -15.00 -20.28 0.76
C TYR A 52 -14.85 -19.69 2.18
N GLY A 53 -15.23 -18.43 2.38
CA GLY A 53 -15.08 -17.75 3.67
C GLY A 53 -13.63 -17.47 4.06
N ILE A 54 -12.68 -17.49 3.11
CA ILE A 54 -11.27 -17.24 3.38
C ILE A 54 -10.99 -15.73 3.32
N SER A 55 -10.34 -15.23 4.36
CA SER A 55 -9.74 -13.90 4.42
C SER A 55 -8.22 -14.02 4.52
N LEU A 56 -7.51 -13.25 3.68
CA LEU A 56 -6.04 -13.20 3.69
C LEU A 56 -5.57 -11.86 4.26
N VAL A 57 -4.65 -11.91 5.21
CA VAL A 57 -3.83 -10.77 5.65
C VAL A 57 -2.37 -11.13 5.40
N LEU A 58 -1.75 -10.44 4.44
CA LEU A 58 -0.41 -10.74 3.97
C LEU A 58 0.51 -9.57 4.30
N LEU A 59 1.63 -9.84 4.98
CA LEU A 59 2.62 -8.84 5.33
C LEU A 59 3.90 -9.02 4.51
N PHE A 60 4.36 -7.92 3.94
CA PHE A 60 5.60 -7.80 3.17
C PHE A 60 6.43 -6.66 3.73
N GLN A 61 7.75 -6.76 3.68
CA GLN A 61 8.64 -5.69 4.11
C GLN A 61 8.73 -4.56 3.06
N SER A 62 8.55 -4.88 1.77
CA SER A 62 8.54 -3.89 0.68
C SER A 62 7.73 -4.37 -0.51
N ILE A 63 7.37 -3.44 -1.39
CA ILE A 63 6.76 -3.78 -2.69
C ILE A 63 7.76 -4.56 -3.57
N GLY A 64 9.06 -4.30 -3.42
CA GLY A 64 10.12 -5.03 -4.14
C GLY A 64 10.08 -6.51 -3.85
N GLN A 65 9.99 -6.92 -2.58
CA GLN A 65 9.87 -8.33 -2.19
C GLN A 65 8.60 -8.99 -2.74
N MET A 66 7.48 -8.28 -2.75
CA MET A 66 6.25 -8.80 -3.36
C MET A 66 6.42 -9.04 -4.86
N ARG A 67 7.06 -8.11 -5.57
CA ARG A 67 7.33 -8.23 -7.01
C ARG A 67 8.28 -9.39 -7.33
N GLU A 68 9.30 -9.57 -6.52
CA GLU A 68 10.23 -10.69 -6.66
C GLU A 68 9.51 -12.03 -6.48
N ALA A 69 8.68 -12.16 -5.46
CA ALA A 69 7.96 -13.40 -5.16
C ALA A 69 6.89 -13.75 -6.22
N TYR A 70 6.23 -12.74 -6.81
CA TYR A 70 5.06 -12.94 -7.67
C TYR A 70 5.23 -12.47 -9.13
N GLY A 71 6.45 -12.36 -9.63
CA GLY A 71 6.70 -12.22 -11.07
C GLY A 71 6.63 -10.78 -11.60
N GLY A 72 7.04 -9.80 -10.81
CA GLY A 72 7.24 -8.43 -11.25
C GLY A 72 6.04 -7.49 -11.03
N ARG A 73 6.07 -6.33 -11.70
CA ARG A 73 5.10 -5.24 -11.45
C ARG A 73 3.66 -5.65 -11.76
N ASP A 74 3.43 -6.23 -12.94
CA ASP A 74 2.08 -6.51 -13.43
C ASP A 74 1.41 -7.65 -12.66
N ALA A 75 2.17 -8.71 -12.34
CA ALA A 75 1.65 -9.81 -11.54
C ALA A 75 1.37 -9.39 -10.08
N SER A 76 2.21 -8.51 -9.51
CA SER A 76 2.00 -8.00 -8.15
C SER A 76 0.87 -6.97 -8.06
N SER A 77 0.52 -6.25 -9.14
CA SER A 77 -0.59 -5.29 -9.13
C SER A 77 -1.93 -5.94 -8.79
N LYS A 78 -2.14 -7.18 -9.23
CA LYS A 78 -3.35 -7.97 -8.91
C LYS A 78 -3.59 -8.13 -7.42
N TRP A 79 -2.54 -8.15 -6.61
CA TRP A 79 -2.66 -8.23 -5.15
C TRP A 79 -3.19 -6.92 -4.56
N PHE A 80 -2.76 -5.78 -5.10
CA PHE A 80 -3.26 -4.47 -4.67
C PHE A 80 -4.69 -4.21 -5.14
N GLU A 81 -5.03 -4.67 -6.35
CA GLU A 81 -6.37 -4.52 -6.95
C GLU A 81 -7.43 -5.34 -6.21
N SER A 82 -7.08 -6.57 -5.79
CA SER A 82 -7.98 -7.46 -5.08
C SER A 82 -8.07 -7.21 -3.58
N ALA A 83 -7.16 -6.41 -3.01
CA ALA A 83 -7.16 -6.10 -1.59
C ALA A 83 -8.26 -5.09 -1.24
N SER A 84 -9.09 -5.39 -0.23
CA SER A 84 -10.08 -4.46 0.31
C SER A 84 -9.43 -3.27 1.03
N TRP A 85 -8.26 -3.47 1.60
CA TRP A 85 -7.44 -2.41 2.16
C TRP A 85 -5.95 -2.74 2.03
N VAL A 86 -5.12 -1.71 1.91
CA VAL A 86 -3.66 -1.80 1.87
C VAL A 86 -3.09 -0.78 2.84
N SER A 87 -2.25 -1.23 3.76
CA SER A 87 -1.58 -0.36 4.73
C SER A 87 -0.08 -0.34 4.50
N PHE A 88 0.50 0.85 4.60
CA PHE A 88 1.93 1.08 4.55
C PHE A 88 2.40 1.75 5.83
N ALA A 89 3.45 1.21 6.46
CA ALA A 89 4.02 1.73 7.69
C ALA A 89 5.53 1.44 7.73
N ALA A 90 6.29 2.30 8.42
CA ALA A 90 7.73 2.15 8.59
C ALA A 90 8.48 1.97 7.25
N ILE A 91 8.22 2.86 6.30
CA ILE A 91 8.72 2.77 4.92
C ILE A 91 10.15 3.28 4.87
N ASN A 92 11.07 2.42 4.39
CA ASN A 92 12.49 2.76 4.19
C ASN A 92 12.94 2.63 2.71
N ASP A 93 12.07 2.09 1.84
CA ASP A 93 12.36 1.86 0.43
C ASP A 93 11.84 3.04 -0.42
N PRO A 94 12.73 3.73 -1.18
CA PRO A 94 12.33 4.85 -2.03
C PRO A 94 11.30 4.47 -3.11
N ASN A 95 11.37 3.25 -3.67
CA ASN A 95 10.39 2.80 -4.67
C ASN A 95 9.00 2.64 -4.07
N THR A 96 8.92 2.16 -2.83
CA THR A 96 7.66 2.07 -2.09
C THR A 96 7.13 3.46 -1.76
N ALA A 97 8.00 4.40 -1.34
CA ALA A 97 7.61 5.78 -1.04
C ALA A 97 7.06 6.49 -2.27
N ASP A 98 7.72 6.34 -3.42
CA ASP A 98 7.27 6.88 -4.70
C ASP A 98 5.92 6.28 -5.16
N TYR A 99 5.73 4.97 -4.96
CA TYR A 99 4.44 4.32 -5.22
C TYR A 99 3.31 4.91 -4.36
N ILE A 100 3.56 5.12 -3.07
CA ILE A 100 2.59 5.69 -2.13
C ILE A 100 2.25 7.13 -2.52
N SER A 101 3.27 7.96 -2.77
CA SER A 101 3.10 9.35 -3.19
C SER A 101 2.20 9.46 -4.42
N ARG A 102 2.49 8.68 -5.46
CA ARG A 102 1.68 8.64 -6.69
C ARG A 102 0.25 8.16 -6.44
N ARG A 103 0.07 7.18 -5.56
CA ARG A 103 -1.25 6.63 -5.22
C ARG A 103 -2.09 7.61 -4.38
N CYS A 104 -1.45 8.49 -3.61
CA CYS A 104 -2.12 9.57 -2.89
C CYS A 104 -2.68 10.65 -3.83
N GLY A 105 -2.12 10.76 -5.05
CA GLY A 105 -2.54 11.75 -6.02
C GLY A 105 -1.95 13.13 -5.77
N ASN A 106 -2.50 14.12 -6.49
CA ASN A 106 -2.03 15.50 -6.45
C ASN A 106 -3.07 16.41 -5.81
N THR A 107 -2.60 17.51 -5.23
CA THR A 107 -3.41 18.66 -4.82
C THR A 107 -2.99 19.88 -5.61
N THR A 108 -3.88 20.88 -5.70
CA THR A 108 -3.57 22.18 -6.30
C THR A 108 -3.10 23.12 -5.21
N VAL A 109 -1.92 23.69 -5.40
CA VAL A 109 -1.37 24.72 -4.52
C VAL A 109 -1.27 26.05 -5.26
N GLU A 110 -1.56 27.13 -4.55
CA GLU A 110 -1.41 28.49 -5.05
C GLU A 110 -0.01 29.00 -4.70
N LEU A 111 0.76 29.36 -5.73
CA LEU A 111 2.08 29.96 -5.56
C LEU A 111 2.00 31.46 -5.85
N ASP A 112 2.41 32.26 -4.88
CA ASP A 112 2.60 33.70 -5.07
C ASP A 112 3.97 33.95 -5.74
N GLN A 113 3.95 34.43 -6.98
CA GLN A 113 5.15 34.87 -7.67
C GLN A 113 5.30 36.38 -7.60
N LEU A 114 6.35 36.83 -6.94
CA LEU A 114 6.73 38.24 -6.89
C LEU A 114 7.75 38.51 -7.99
N SER A 115 7.33 39.21 -9.03
CA SER A 115 8.23 39.71 -10.08
C SER A 115 8.62 41.15 -9.79
N ARG A 116 9.92 41.44 -9.80
CA ARG A 116 10.50 42.77 -9.61
C ARG A 116 11.19 43.16 -10.90
N SER A 117 10.63 44.11 -11.64
CA SER A 117 11.34 44.74 -12.76
C SER A 117 11.88 46.10 -12.32
N SER A 118 13.16 46.29 -12.54
CA SER A 118 13.83 47.56 -12.33
C SER A 118 14.16 48.14 -13.71
N GLN A 119 13.45 49.21 -14.07
CA GLN A 119 13.78 50.05 -15.23
C GLN A 119 14.26 51.43 -14.72
N MET A 120 15.06 52.13 -15.56
CA MET A 120 15.67 53.42 -15.21
C MET A 120 14.67 54.54 -14.82
N SER A 121 13.37 54.33 -14.99
CA SER A 121 12.28 55.28 -14.66
C SER A 121 11.32 54.83 -13.58
N GLY A 122 11.56 53.70 -12.89
CA GLY A 122 10.71 53.23 -11.78
C GLY A 122 10.80 51.75 -11.52
N SER A 123 10.54 51.33 -10.27
CA SER A 123 10.43 49.91 -9.93
C SER A 123 8.96 49.50 -9.88
N SER A 124 8.58 48.55 -10.70
CA SER A 124 7.24 47.93 -10.64
C SER A 124 7.30 46.59 -9.90
N ARG A 125 6.37 46.37 -9.00
CA ARG A 125 6.14 45.07 -8.32
C ARG A 125 4.85 44.47 -8.84
N THR A 126 4.95 43.35 -9.52
CA THR A 126 3.79 42.60 -9.95
C THR A 126 3.69 41.33 -9.11
N ARG A 127 2.54 41.12 -8.48
CA ARG A 127 2.22 39.88 -7.76
C ARG A 127 1.26 39.09 -8.65
N SER A 128 1.69 37.92 -9.09
CA SER A 128 0.86 36.99 -9.82
C SER A 128 0.69 35.71 -9.01
N LYS A 129 -0.54 35.16 -9.05
CA LYS A 129 -0.87 33.90 -8.41
C LYS A 129 -0.93 32.81 -9.46
N HIS A 130 -0.14 31.76 -9.28
CA HIS A 130 -0.14 30.61 -10.15
C HIS A 130 -0.63 29.39 -9.40
N LEU A 131 -1.60 28.67 -10.01
CA LEU A 131 -2.06 27.38 -9.53
C LEU A 131 -1.14 26.31 -10.14
N THR A 132 -0.53 25.49 -9.29
CA THR A 132 0.30 24.37 -9.73
C THR A 132 -0.13 23.08 -9.03
N ALA A 133 0.02 21.96 -9.72
CA ALA A 133 -0.20 20.64 -9.14
C ALA A 133 1.01 20.23 -8.30
N ARG A 134 0.77 19.77 -7.08
CA ARG A 134 1.78 19.19 -6.19
C ARG A 134 1.30 17.82 -5.71
N PRO A 135 2.17 16.80 -5.58
CA PRO A 135 1.81 15.58 -4.87
C PRO A 135 1.22 15.89 -3.49
N LEU A 136 0.13 15.19 -3.12
CA LEU A 136 -0.52 15.37 -1.82
C LEU A 136 0.46 15.07 -0.67
N ILE A 137 1.35 14.11 -0.87
CA ILE A 137 2.50 13.79 -0.02
C ILE A 137 3.69 13.47 -0.92
N LEU A 138 4.85 14.05 -0.65
CA LEU A 138 6.07 13.79 -1.41
C LEU A 138 6.71 12.45 -1.00
N PRO A 139 7.47 11.76 -1.87
CA PRO A 139 8.16 10.52 -1.51
C PRO A 139 9.08 10.67 -0.29
N GLU A 140 9.80 11.78 -0.18
CA GLU A 140 10.64 12.10 0.97
C GLU A 140 9.84 12.32 2.26
N GLU A 141 8.63 12.88 2.17
CA GLU A 141 7.74 13.02 3.33
C GLU A 141 7.23 11.65 3.80
N VAL A 142 7.02 10.70 2.88
CA VAL A 142 6.67 9.32 3.21
C VAL A 142 7.82 8.62 3.92
N LEU A 143 9.06 8.80 3.48
CA LEU A 143 10.25 8.22 4.11
C LEU A 143 10.52 8.79 5.52
N LEU A 144 10.08 10.02 5.77
CA LEU A 144 10.21 10.70 7.07
C LEU A 144 9.03 10.45 8.01
N MET A 145 8.04 9.65 7.61
CA MET A 145 6.93 9.30 8.48
C MET A 145 7.41 8.59 9.74
N ARG A 146 6.75 8.90 10.85
CA ARG A 146 7.04 8.28 12.14
C ARG A 146 6.72 6.78 12.10
N GLY A 147 7.48 5.97 12.84
CA GLY A 147 7.25 4.53 12.92
C GLY A 147 5.90 4.12 13.54
N ASP A 148 5.23 5.04 14.23
CA ASP A 148 3.89 4.86 14.79
C ASP A 148 2.75 5.38 13.88
N GLU A 149 3.07 5.81 12.66
CA GLU A 149 2.12 6.23 11.64
C GLU A 149 2.00 5.21 10.51
N GLN A 150 0.89 5.28 9.80
CA GLN A 150 0.61 4.48 8.62
C GLN A 150 -0.24 5.24 7.61
N ILE A 151 -0.15 4.84 6.34
CA ILE A 151 -1.06 5.28 5.28
C ILE A 151 -1.90 4.07 4.86
N ILE A 152 -3.22 4.24 4.87
CA ILE A 152 -4.18 3.21 4.50
C ILE A 152 -4.90 3.64 3.22
N PHE A 153 -5.03 2.70 2.30
CA PHE A 153 -5.83 2.82 1.09
C PHE A 153 -6.96 1.82 1.12
N THR A 154 -8.16 2.27 0.85
CA THR A 154 -9.36 1.43 0.66
C THR A 154 -10.03 1.80 -0.66
N ALA A 155 -10.76 0.87 -1.26
CA ALA A 155 -11.44 1.15 -2.53
C ALA A 155 -12.50 2.26 -2.36
N GLY A 156 -12.49 3.23 -3.27
CA GLY A 156 -13.47 4.32 -3.32
C GLY A 156 -13.30 5.41 -2.27
N ASN A 157 -12.24 5.40 -1.47
CA ASN A 157 -12.00 6.42 -0.45
C ASN A 157 -10.67 7.15 -0.67
N ALA A 158 -10.57 8.36 -0.14
CA ALA A 158 -9.31 9.07 -0.08
C ALA A 158 -8.30 8.33 0.83
N PRO A 159 -6.99 8.45 0.55
CA PRO A 159 -5.96 7.91 1.42
C PRO A 159 -6.07 8.44 2.85
N LEU A 160 -5.91 7.57 3.83
CA LEU A 160 -5.94 7.92 5.24
C LEU A 160 -4.55 7.82 5.86
N ARG A 161 -4.00 8.93 6.35
CA ARG A 161 -2.82 8.91 7.23
C ARG A 161 -3.29 8.90 8.68
N CYS A 162 -2.88 7.90 9.44
CA CYS A 162 -3.31 7.73 10.83
C CYS A 162 -2.23 7.05 11.68
N GLY A 163 -2.44 7.02 13.00
CA GLY A 163 -1.60 6.27 13.92
C GLY A 163 -1.77 4.76 13.78
N ARG A 164 -0.71 4.01 14.12
CA ARG A 164 -0.74 2.55 14.22
C ARG A 164 -1.23 2.11 15.58
N ALA A 165 -2.05 1.08 15.62
CA ALA A 165 -2.44 0.42 16.87
C ALA A 165 -1.30 -0.49 17.35
N ILE A 166 -0.39 0.05 18.16
CA ILE A 166 0.74 -0.70 18.72
C ILE A 166 0.26 -1.42 19.97
N TRP A 167 0.23 -2.77 19.94
CA TRP A 167 -0.40 -3.59 20.98
C TRP A 167 0.13 -3.36 22.40
N PHE A 168 1.46 -3.15 22.55
CA PHE A 168 2.10 -2.92 23.85
C PHE A 168 2.01 -1.47 24.36
N ARG A 169 1.41 -0.56 23.60
CA ARG A 169 1.13 0.83 23.99
C ARG A 169 -0.35 1.07 24.28
N ARG A 170 -1.17 0.04 24.21
CA ARG A 170 -2.57 0.13 24.61
C ARG A 170 -2.66 0.00 26.13
N ALA A 171 -3.06 1.10 26.81
CA ALA A 171 -3.53 1.07 28.19
C ALA A 171 -4.92 0.43 28.24
#